data_7dcb429c97c604dfb3c3adfb291d153a
#
_entry.id   7dcb429c97c604dfb3c3adfb291d153a
#
_cell.length_a   1.000
_cell.length_b   1.000
_cell.length_c   1.000
_cell.angle_alpha   90.00
_cell.angle_beta   90.00
_cell.angle_gamma   90.00
#
_symmetry.space_group_name_H-M   'P 1'
#
loop_
_entity.id
_entity.type
_entity.pdbx_description
1 polymer ?
#
loop_
_entity_poly.entity_id
_entity_poly.type
_entity_poly.pdbx_seq_one_letter_code
_entity_poly.pdbx_strand_id
1 'polypeptide(L)'
;MTIHTSPISRLLPLAGAIAAAVLLIACGSMMSSPSKSMYSQDSLPDSIKVPAGNKVAMETVGVGEITYECRDKANMPGQTEWVFVGPKAVLSDRSGKQVGTYYGPPATWESNDGSKLTATQLAVAPSGAGNLPYQLVKANPAMGSGAMTGVTFIQRVALKGGVAPAAACTTANKGERQIVKYQADYIFWKAA
;
A
#
# COMPACT_ATOMS: atom_id res chain seq x y z
N MET A 1 21.91 -88.41 -2.52
CA MET A 1 23.14 -88.86 -1.87
C MET A 1 23.73 -87.61 -1.27
N THR A 2 23.75 -87.38 -0.09
CA THR A 2 24.07 -87.73 1.21
C THR A 2 23.60 -86.70 2.22
N ILE A 3 23.01 -87.17 3.20
CA ILE A 3 22.52 -86.65 4.46
C ILE A 3 23.70 -86.11 5.30
N HIS A 4 23.47 -85.02 6.10
CA HIS A 4 24.00 -84.94 7.48
C HIS A 4 23.33 -83.74 8.18
N THR A 5 22.40 -83.98 9.01
CA THR A 5 22.18 -83.99 10.47
C THR A 5 22.83 -82.87 11.31
N SER A 6 21.94 -82.31 12.09
CA SER A 6 22.02 -81.33 13.24
C SER A 6 23.16 -81.51 14.25
N PRO A 7 23.36 -80.60 15.21
CA PRO A 7 22.44 -80.52 16.33
C PRO A 7 22.20 -79.15 16.99
N ILE A 8 21.15 -79.12 17.70
CA ILE A 8 20.56 -78.27 18.74
C ILE A 8 21.60 -77.72 19.74
N SER A 9 21.50 -76.47 20.09
CA SER A 9 21.91 -76.00 21.45
C SER A 9 20.99 -74.84 21.89
N ARG A 10 20.46 -75.07 23.05
CA ARG A 10 19.54 -74.28 23.88
C ARG A 10 20.27 -73.00 24.41
N LEU A 11 19.56 -71.91 24.69
CA LEU A 11 19.34 -71.38 26.04
C LEU A 11 18.93 -69.89 26.04
N LEU A 12 17.81 -69.70 26.62
CA LEU A 12 17.26 -68.72 27.58
C LEU A 12 17.05 -67.23 27.19
N PRO A 13 15.98 -66.66 27.77
CA PRO A 13 15.41 -65.39 27.42
C PRO A 13 15.99 -64.26 28.27
N LEU A 14 16.27 -63.10 27.70
CA LEU A 14 16.41 -61.87 28.45
C LEU A 14 15.28 -60.92 28.11
N ALA A 15 14.49 -60.68 29.13
CA ALA A 15 13.47 -59.65 29.13
C ALA A 15 14.12 -58.27 28.95
N GLY A 16 13.79 -57.60 27.87
CA GLY A 16 14.19 -56.22 27.61
C GLY A 16 12.94 -55.35 27.46
N ALA A 17 12.75 -54.48 28.42
CA ALA A 17 11.62 -53.55 28.48
C ALA A 17 11.54 -52.64 27.23
N ILE A 18 10.43 -52.71 26.53
CA ILE A 18 10.11 -51.75 25.44
C ILE A 18 9.63 -50.47 26.10
N ALA A 19 10.49 -49.47 26.15
CA ALA A 19 10.12 -48.12 26.48
C ALA A 19 9.43 -47.50 25.22
N ALA A 20 8.12 -47.42 25.25
CA ALA A 20 7.34 -46.70 24.26
C ALA A 20 7.58 -45.22 24.43
N ALA A 21 8.46 -44.63 23.61
CA ALA A 21 8.60 -43.16 23.48
C ALA A 21 7.41 -42.61 22.72
N VAL A 22 6.44 -42.05 23.45
CA VAL A 22 5.33 -41.26 22.86
C VAL A 22 5.89 -39.94 22.38
N LEU A 23 6.11 -39.84 21.10
CA LEU A 23 6.40 -38.56 20.43
C LEU A 23 5.12 -37.74 20.40
N LEU A 24 4.98 -36.82 21.35
CA LEU A 24 3.98 -35.73 21.29
C LEU A 24 4.42 -34.78 20.18
N ILE A 25 3.83 -34.93 18.99
CA ILE A 25 3.90 -33.92 17.93
C ILE A 25 3.02 -32.77 18.40
N ALA A 26 3.62 -31.78 19.04
CA ALA A 26 3.00 -30.50 19.29
C ALA A 26 2.82 -29.80 17.94
N CYS A 27 1.61 -29.85 17.36
CA CYS A 27 1.20 -28.95 16.30
C CYS A 27 1.18 -27.54 16.88
N GLY A 28 2.31 -26.87 16.84
CA GLY A 28 2.41 -25.45 17.10
C GLY A 28 1.63 -24.73 16.00
N SER A 29 0.39 -24.32 16.30
CA SER A 29 -0.30 -23.32 15.50
C SER A 29 0.59 -22.09 15.47
N MET A 30 1.26 -21.85 14.34
CA MET A 30 1.91 -20.56 14.09
C MET A 30 0.78 -19.52 14.01
N MET A 31 0.45 -18.93 15.15
CA MET A 31 -0.29 -17.68 15.17
C MET A 31 0.60 -16.65 14.47
N SER A 32 0.29 -16.35 13.20
CA SER A 32 0.84 -15.19 12.52
C SER A 32 0.42 -13.98 13.35
N SER A 33 1.36 -13.45 14.12
CA SER A 33 1.18 -12.17 14.79
C SER A 33 0.83 -11.16 13.71
N PRO A 34 -0.26 -10.37 13.87
CA PRO A 34 -0.56 -9.31 12.91
C PRO A 34 0.66 -8.41 12.84
N SER A 35 1.22 -8.24 11.65
CA SER A 35 2.35 -7.34 11.40
C SER A 35 1.89 -5.96 11.85
N LYS A 36 2.41 -5.48 12.98
CA LYS A 36 2.08 -4.15 13.48
C LYS A 36 2.53 -3.16 12.42
N SER A 37 1.61 -2.39 11.87
CA SER A 37 1.94 -1.30 10.96
C SER A 37 3.07 -0.46 11.59
N MET A 38 4.13 -0.22 10.82
CA MET A 38 5.24 0.65 11.27
C MET A 38 4.89 2.13 11.13
N TYR A 39 3.75 2.44 10.49
CA TYR A 39 3.34 3.81 10.26
C TYR A 39 2.73 4.45 11.51
N SER A 40 3.22 5.64 11.85
CA SER A 40 2.60 6.55 12.84
C SER A 40 2.27 7.89 12.18
N GLN A 41 1.14 8.46 12.57
CA GLN A 41 0.73 9.80 12.15
C GLN A 41 1.07 10.89 13.18
N ASP A 42 1.81 10.57 14.23
CA ASP A 42 2.05 11.47 15.37
C ASP A 42 2.75 12.77 14.97
N SER A 43 3.67 12.69 13.99
CA SER A 43 4.42 13.84 13.48
C SER A 43 3.69 14.66 12.42
N LEU A 44 2.51 14.23 11.98
CA LEU A 44 1.74 14.96 10.97
C LEU A 44 0.99 16.16 11.59
N PRO A 45 0.72 17.21 10.77
CA PRO A 45 -0.21 18.26 11.15
C PRO A 45 -1.58 17.67 11.55
N ASP A 46 -2.22 18.22 12.58
CA ASP A 46 -3.48 17.69 13.10
C ASP A 46 -4.59 17.62 12.05
N SER A 47 -4.64 18.57 11.11
CA SER A 47 -5.61 18.58 10.01
C SER A 47 -5.50 17.37 9.06
N ILE A 48 -4.34 16.69 9.08
CA ILE A 48 -4.06 15.53 8.21
C ILE A 48 -4.21 14.20 8.96
N LYS A 49 -4.38 14.24 10.27
CA LYS A 49 -4.54 13.03 11.08
C LYS A 49 -5.91 12.39 10.86
N VAL A 50 -5.91 11.08 10.73
CA VAL A 50 -7.15 10.28 10.69
C VAL A 50 -7.73 10.21 12.10
N PRO A 51 -9.06 10.42 12.26
CA PRO A 51 -9.72 10.37 13.57
C PRO A 51 -9.54 9.02 14.27
N ALA A 52 -9.65 9.05 15.62
CA ALA A 52 -9.69 7.83 16.44
C ALA A 52 -10.81 6.87 15.96
N GLY A 53 -10.68 5.60 16.29
CA GLY A 53 -11.60 4.54 15.83
C GLY A 53 -11.26 3.98 14.44
N ASN A 54 -10.11 4.35 13.90
CA ASN A 54 -9.58 3.79 12.66
C ASN A 54 -8.19 3.18 12.91
N LYS A 55 -7.85 2.18 12.10
CA LYS A 55 -6.54 1.51 12.12
C LYS A 55 -5.95 1.46 10.71
N VAL A 56 -4.64 1.45 10.62
CA VAL A 56 -3.93 1.24 9.34
C VAL A 56 -4.26 -0.17 8.83
N ALA A 57 -4.78 -0.23 7.62
CA ALA A 57 -5.13 -1.47 6.94
C ALA A 57 -4.09 -1.84 5.87
N MET A 58 -3.54 -0.84 5.19
CA MET A 58 -2.55 -1.05 4.13
C MET A 58 -1.67 0.20 3.99
N GLU A 59 -0.39 -0.03 3.73
CA GLU A 59 0.60 1.00 3.41
C GLU A 59 1.14 0.73 2.01
N THR A 60 1.16 1.74 1.17
CA THR A 60 1.74 1.63 -0.17
C THR A 60 2.64 2.81 -0.48
N VAL A 61 3.64 2.56 -1.33
CA VAL A 61 4.47 3.59 -1.95
C VAL A 61 3.98 3.77 -3.38
N GLY A 62 3.46 4.95 -3.68
CA GLY A 62 3.07 5.35 -5.03
C GLY A 62 4.21 6.05 -5.73
N VAL A 63 4.67 5.50 -6.85
CA VAL A 63 5.70 6.10 -7.71
C VAL A 63 5.12 6.31 -9.09
N GLY A 64 5.25 7.53 -9.61
CA GLY A 64 4.65 7.82 -10.92
C GLY A 64 4.82 9.25 -11.37
N GLU A 65 3.82 9.71 -12.08
CA GLU A 65 3.81 10.94 -12.85
C GLU A 65 2.54 11.75 -12.59
N ILE A 66 2.69 13.06 -12.68
CA ILE A 66 1.55 13.99 -12.75
C ILE A 66 1.67 14.75 -14.05
N THR A 67 0.58 14.79 -14.79
CA THR A 67 0.46 15.63 -15.98
C THR A 67 -0.11 16.99 -15.59
N TYR A 68 0.54 18.05 -16.04
CA TYR A 68 0.06 19.43 -16.02
C TYR A 68 -0.15 19.91 -17.44
N GLU A 69 -1.10 20.83 -17.64
CA GLU A 69 -1.37 21.49 -18.90
C GLU A 69 -1.39 23.01 -18.72
N CYS A 70 -0.70 23.72 -19.58
CA CYS A 70 -0.71 25.19 -19.60
C CYS A 70 -2.07 25.69 -20.13
N ARG A 71 -2.85 26.33 -19.28
CA ARG A 71 -4.21 26.81 -19.60
C ARG A 71 -4.39 28.26 -19.19
N ASP A 72 -5.46 28.89 -19.71
CA ASP A 72 -5.89 30.17 -19.19
C ASP A 72 -6.25 30.04 -17.72
N LYS A 73 -5.81 31.01 -16.93
CA LYS A 73 -6.15 31.08 -15.53
C LYS A 73 -7.60 31.48 -15.36
N ALA A 74 -8.35 30.70 -14.58
CA ALA A 74 -9.77 30.96 -14.36
C ALA A 74 -9.98 32.38 -13.79
N ASN A 75 -10.92 33.13 -14.36
CA ASN A 75 -11.28 34.48 -13.94
C ASN A 75 -10.17 35.54 -14.01
N MET A 76 -9.08 35.28 -14.77
CA MET A 76 -7.96 36.21 -14.97
C MET A 76 -7.59 36.29 -16.45
N PRO A 77 -8.34 37.06 -17.29
CA PRO A 77 -8.08 37.17 -18.72
C PRO A 77 -6.63 37.56 -19.03
N GLY A 78 -6.02 36.87 -20.00
CA GLY A 78 -4.64 37.09 -20.43
C GLY A 78 -3.57 36.50 -19.53
N GLN A 79 -3.93 35.86 -18.41
CA GLN A 79 -3.00 35.10 -17.58
C GLN A 79 -3.15 33.61 -17.85
N THR A 80 -2.03 32.90 -17.72
CA THR A 80 -1.95 31.45 -17.90
C THR A 80 -1.30 30.81 -16.68
N GLU A 81 -1.63 29.54 -16.43
CA GLU A 81 -1.07 28.74 -15.34
C GLU A 81 -0.99 27.25 -15.71
N TRP A 82 -0.09 26.53 -15.04
CA TRP A 82 -0.07 25.08 -15.11
C TRP A 82 -1.21 24.50 -14.31
N VAL A 83 -2.16 23.88 -15.00
CA VAL A 83 -3.32 23.23 -14.39
C VAL A 83 -3.07 21.73 -14.26
N PHE A 84 -3.31 21.19 -13.08
CA PHE A 84 -3.26 19.75 -12.83
C PHE A 84 -4.28 19.01 -13.71
N VAL A 85 -3.80 18.02 -14.46
CA VAL A 85 -4.64 17.16 -15.33
C VAL A 85 -4.94 15.83 -14.65
N GLY A 86 -3.93 15.18 -14.07
CA GLY A 86 -4.14 13.92 -13.36
C GLY A 86 -2.85 13.18 -13.05
N PRO A 87 -2.92 12.25 -12.09
CA PRO A 87 -1.81 11.37 -11.75
C PRO A 87 -1.88 10.06 -12.53
N LYS A 88 -0.72 9.40 -12.64
CA LYS A 88 -0.58 8.00 -13.02
C LYS A 88 0.57 7.41 -12.24
N ALA A 89 0.29 6.48 -11.32
CA ALA A 89 1.30 5.87 -10.47
C ALA A 89 1.06 4.38 -10.24
N VAL A 90 2.13 3.66 -10.01
CA VAL A 90 2.14 2.30 -9.50
C VAL A 90 2.15 2.36 -7.99
N LEU A 91 1.33 1.54 -7.34
CA LEU A 91 1.32 1.35 -5.89
C LEU A 91 2.04 0.06 -5.56
N SER A 92 3.10 0.15 -4.76
CA SER A 92 3.82 -1.03 -4.25
C SER A 92 3.68 -1.11 -2.73
N ASP A 93 3.66 -2.31 -2.19
CA ASP A 93 3.76 -2.51 -0.74
C ASP A 93 5.18 -2.18 -0.21
N ARG A 94 5.39 -2.30 1.10
CA ARG A 94 6.70 -2.02 1.72
C ARG A 94 7.80 -3.00 1.30
N SER A 95 7.47 -4.14 0.70
CA SER A 95 8.45 -5.07 0.11
C SER A 95 8.85 -4.71 -1.33
N GLY A 96 8.18 -3.72 -1.94
CA GLY A 96 8.37 -3.32 -3.32
C GLY A 96 7.51 -4.08 -4.33
N LYS A 97 6.65 -4.99 -3.87
CA LYS A 97 5.72 -5.72 -4.75
C LYS A 97 4.59 -4.79 -5.17
N GLN A 98 4.32 -4.71 -6.47
CA GLN A 98 3.16 -3.98 -6.98
C GLN A 98 1.86 -4.60 -6.48
N VAL A 99 1.03 -3.78 -5.85
CA VAL A 99 -0.27 -4.15 -5.28
C VAL A 99 -1.45 -3.40 -5.90
N GLY A 100 -1.18 -2.40 -6.74
CA GLY A 100 -2.23 -1.63 -7.38
C GLY A 100 -1.72 -0.46 -8.20
N THR A 101 -2.63 0.46 -8.52
CA THR A 101 -2.38 1.69 -9.26
C THR A 101 -3.17 2.86 -8.67
N TYR A 102 -2.68 4.08 -8.95
CA TYR A 102 -3.38 5.33 -8.64
C TYR A 102 -3.43 6.19 -9.88
N TYR A 103 -4.61 6.66 -10.26
CA TYR A 103 -4.83 7.43 -11.46
C TYR A 103 -6.02 8.39 -11.34
N GLY A 104 -6.22 9.23 -12.33
CA GLY A 104 -7.39 10.13 -12.36
C GLY A 104 -7.34 11.15 -13.49
N PRO A 105 -8.34 12.06 -13.61
CA PRO A 105 -9.54 12.25 -12.78
C PRO A 105 -10.67 11.23 -13.04
N PRO A 106 -11.55 10.96 -12.07
CA PRO A 106 -11.38 11.28 -10.66
C PRO A 106 -10.24 10.49 -10.03
N ALA A 107 -9.64 11.02 -8.95
CA ALA A 107 -8.60 10.32 -8.22
C ALA A 107 -9.09 8.93 -7.77
N THR A 108 -8.48 7.88 -8.28
CA THR A 108 -8.90 6.49 -8.11
C THR A 108 -7.71 5.64 -7.66
N TRP A 109 -7.89 4.91 -6.58
CA TRP A 109 -6.98 3.87 -6.12
C TRP A 109 -7.59 2.52 -6.48
N GLU A 110 -6.85 1.70 -7.22
CA GLU A 110 -7.27 0.38 -7.68
C GLU A 110 -6.26 -0.66 -7.25
N SER A 111 -6.72 -1.70 -6.56
CA SER A 111 -5.93 -2.86 -6.15
C SER A 111 -5.83 -3.88 -7.28
N ASN A 112 -4.77 -4.69 -7.26
CA ASN A 112 -4.60 -5.80 -8.22
C ASN A 112 -5.72 -6.86 -8.16
N ASP A 113 -6.52 -6.88 -7.08
CA ASP A 113 -7.70 -7.74 -6.96
C ASP A 113 -8.95 -7.18 -7.67
N GLY A 114 -8.83 -6.03 -8.32
CA GLY A 114 -9.91 -5.35 -9.06
C GLY A 114 -10.79 -4.46 -8.20
N SER A 115 -10.67 -4.50 -6.87
CA SER A 115 -11.38 -3.55 -6.02
C SER A 115 -10.78 -2.16 -6.15
N LYS A 116 -11.64 -1.13 -6.20
CA LYS A 116 -11.20 0.27 -6.34
C LYS A 116 -12.13 1.23 -5.63
N LEU A 117 -11.63 2.42 -5.36
CA LEU A 117 -12.40 3.50 -4.79
C LEU A 117 -11.91 4.86 -5.26
N THR A 118 -12.79 5.83 -5.15
CA THR A 118 -12.50 7.26 -5.22
C THR A 118 -12.58 7.87 -3.83
N ALA A 119 -12.22 9.14 -3.68
CA ALA A 119 -12.28 9.80 -2.39
C ALA A 119 -12.59 11.29 -2.53
N THR A 120 -13.08 11.87 -1.43
CA THR A 120 -13.32 13.30 -1.28
C THR A 120 -12.25 13.93 -0.40
N GLN A 121 -11.61 15.00 -0.85
CA GLN A 121 -10.60 15.71 -0.08
C GLN A 121 -11.22 16.35 1.16
N LEU A 122 -10.61 16.10 2.32
CA LEU A 122 -10.96 16.74 3.58
C LEU A 122 -9.99 17.88 3.93
N ALA A 123 -8.69 17.62 3.83
CA ALA A 123 -7.66 18.58 4.20
C ALA A 123 -6.38 18.40 3.39
N VAL A 124 -5.60 19.48 3.32
CA VAL A 124 -4.22 19.51 2.86
C VAL A 124 -3.36 20.31 3.83
N ALA A 125 -2.07 20.00 3.91
CA ALA A 125 -1.09 20.76 4.68
C ALA A 125 0.27 20.78 3.96
N PRO A 126 1.10 21.80 4.13
CA PRO A 126 2.42 21.85 3.51
C PRO A 126 3.30 20.65 3.91
N SER A 127 4.02 20.09 2.95
CA SER A 127 4.94 18.96 3.17
C SER A 127 6.41 19.30 2.85
N GLY A 128 6.71 20.58 2.67
CA GLY A 128 8.02 21.10 2.29
C GLY A 128 8.08 21.58 0.83
N ALA A 129 9.04 22.46 0.56
CA ALA A 129 9.21 23.06 -0.75
C ALA A 129 9.48 22.01 -1.83
N GLY A 130 8.92 22.21 -3.02
CA GLY A 130 9.09 21.31 -4.16
C GLY A 130 8.26 20.02 -4.10
N ASN A 131 7.47 19.82 -3.06
CA ASN A 131 6.61 18.65 -2.89
C ASN A 131 5.12 19.00 -2.95
N LEU A 132 4.32 18.06 -3.45
CA LEU A 132 2.88 18.12 -3.25
C LEU A 132 2.54 18.23 -1.74
N PRO A 133 1.43 18.86 -1.35
CA PRO A 133 1.04 18.91 0.05
C PRO A 133 0.66 17.53 0.59
N TYR A 134 0.80 17.33 1.92
CA TYR A 134 0.07 16.28 2.61
C TYR A 134 -1.41 16.36 2.29
N GLN A 135 -2.08 15.24 2.28
CA GLN A 135 -3.52 15.21 1.99
C GLN A 135 -4.20 14.14 2.84
N LEU A 136 -5.34 14.51 3.41
CA LEU A 136 -6.31 13.58 3.99
C LEU A 136 -7.55 13.57 3.11
N VAL A 137 -7.99 12.38 2.73
CA VAL A 137 -9.23 12.17 1.97
C VAL A 137 -10.14 11.17 2.68
N LYS A 138 -11.44 11.37 2.57
CA LYS A 138 -12.46 10.40 2.98
C LYS A 138 -12.77 9.51 1.78
N ALA A 139 -12.61 8.20 1.97
CA ALA A 139 -12.92 7.23 0.92
C ALA A 139 -14.42 7.20 0.62
N ASN A 140 -14.76 7.14 -0.66
CA ASN A 140 -16.10 6.78 -1.11
C ASN A 140 -16.25 5.25 -1.06
N PRO A 141 -17.48 4.72 -1.04
CA PRO A 141 -17.70 3.28 -1.08
C PRO A 141 -16.90 2.59 -2.18
N ALA A 142 -16.23 1.49 -1.83
CA ALA A 142 -15.45 0.74 -2.79
C ALA A 142 -16.35 0.10 -3.86
N MET A 143 -15.85 0.07 -5.08
CA MET A 143 -16.39 -0.72 -6.18
C MET A 143 -15.65 -2.05 -6.23
N GLY A 144 -16.39 -3.15 -6.28
CA GLY A 144 -15.83 -4.51 -6.16
C GLY A 144 -15.47 -4.88 -4.73
N SER A 145 -15.17 -6.17 -4.52
CA SER A 145 -14.76 -6.72 -3.22
C SER A 145 -13.27 -7.00 -3.22
N GLY A 146 -12.55 -6.64 -2.15
CA GLY A 146 -11.12 -6.86 -2.02
C GLY A 146 -10.44 -5.90 -1.06
N ALA A 147 -9.18 -5.58 -1.31
CA ALA A 147 -8.34 -4.78 -0.43
C ALA A 147 -8.94 -3.40 -0.12
N MET A 148 -9.65 -2.80 -1.09
CA MET A 148 -10.26 -1.48 -0.95
C MET A 148 -11.60 -1.51 -0.18
N THR A 149 -12.20 -2.67 0.04
CA THR A 149 -13.48 -2.79 0.78
C THR A 149 -13.31 -2.32 2.22
N GLY A 150 -14.20 -1.43 2.67
CA GLY A 150 -14.22 -0.90 4.04
C GLY A 150 -13.12 0.12 4.34
N VAL A 151 -12.36 0.60 3.35
CA VAL A 151 -11.46 1.75 3.53
C VAL A 151 -12.29 2.98 3.87
N THR A 152 -11.91 3.67 4.95
CA THR A 152 -12.59 4.87 5.46
C THR A 152 -11.87 6.15 5.09
N PHE A 153 -10.53 6.14 5.21
CA PHE A 153 -9.67 7.28 4.89
C PHE A 153 -8.42 6.84 4.15
N ILE A 154 -7.85 7.77 3.39
CA ILE A 154 -6.53 7.62 2.80
C ILE A 154 -5.73 8.88 3.13
N GLN A 155 -4.50 8.70 3.60
CA GLN A 155 -3.52 9.78 3.74
C GLN A 155 -2.50 9.69 2.62
N ARG A 156 -2.14 10.83 2.04
CA ARG A 156 -0.97 10.99 1.17
C ARG A 156 0.12 11.70 1.96
N VAL A 157 1.23 11.00 2.21
CA VAL A 157 2.34 11.44 3.06
C VAL A 157 3.70 11.12 2.42
N ALA A 158 4.80 11.46 3.06
CA ALA A 158 6.17 11.16 2.60
C ALA A 158 6.45 11.57 1.13
N LEU A 159 6.00 12.77 0.77
CA LEU A 159 5.99 13.26 -0.59
C LEU A 159 7.38 13.64 -1.11
N LYS A 160 7.62 13.33 -2.39
CA LYS A 160 8.78 13.80 -3.16
C LYS A 160 8.31 14.30 -4.52
N GLY A 161 8.53 15.56 -4.81
CA GLY A 161 8.17 16.17 -6.08
C GLY A 161 6.67 16.32 -6.34
N GLY A 162 6.29 16.32 -7.59
CA GLY A 162 4.90 16.37 -8.05
C GLY A 162 4.30 17.77 -8.17
N VAL A 163 5.01 18.83 -7.78
CA VAL A 163 4.55 20.22 -7.99
C VAL A 163 4.55 20.58 -9.47
N ALA A 164 3.79 21.62 -9.83
CA ALA A 164 3.73 22.12 -11.19
C ALA A 164 5.14 22.43 -11.75
N PRO A 165 5.33 22.35 -13.08
CA PRO A 165 6.61 22.63 -13.71
C PRO A 165 7.15 24.03 -13.33
N ALA A 166 8.48 24.13 -13.15
CA ALA A 166 9.13 25.42 -12.90
C ALA A 166 9.17 26.32 -14.15
N ALA A 167 9.06 25.72 -15.35
CA ALA A 167 8.97 26.46 -16.61
C ALA A 167 7.73 27.35 -16.62
N ALA A 168 7.84 28.55 -17.14
CA ALA A 168 6.70 29.46 -17.22
C ALA A 168 5.62 28.90 -18.17
N CYS A 169 4.38 28.93 -17.71
CA CYS A 169 3.21 28.80 -18.59
C CYS A 169 2.87 30.19 -19.13
N THR A 170 2.89 30.34 -20.43
CA THR A 170 2.64 31.59 -21.15
C THR A 170 1.61 31.39 -22.26
N THR A 171 1.14 32.46 -22.87
CA THR A 171 0.25 32.35 -24.03
C THR A 171 0.91 31.63 -25.22
N ALA A 172 2.24 31.63 -25.30
CA ALA A 172 2.98 30.99 -26.40
C ALA A 172 2.99 29.48 -26.30
N ASN A 173 2.94 28.92 -25.07
CA ASN A 173 2.91 27.48 -24.84
C ASN A 173 1.57 26.97 -24.24
N LYS A 174 0.52 27.74 -24.41
CA LYS A 174 -0.85 27.34 -24.04
C LYS A 174 -1.26 26.05 -24.74
N GLY A 175 -1.80 25.10 -23.96
CA GLY A 175 -2.13 23.74 -24.42
C GLY A 175 -0.98 22.74 -24.32
N GLU A 176 0.24 23.20 -24.05
CA GLU A 176 1.37 22.29 -23.79
C GLU A 176 1.11 21.49 -22.54
N ARG A 177 1.51 20.21 -22.57
CA ARG A 177 1.48 19.30 -21.41
C ARG A 177 2.89 18.99 -20.95
N GLN A 178 3.09 19.04 -19.66
CA GLN A 178 4.33 18.63 -19.03
C GLN A 178 4.07 17.55 -17.97
N ILE A 179 5.01 16.61 -17.89
CA ILE A 179 4.97 15.48 -16.95
C ILE A 179 6.02 15.72 -15.89
N VAL A 180 5.62 15.69 -14.63
CA VAL A 180 6.52 15.75 -13.49
C VAL A 180 6.49 14.43 -12.72
N LYS A 181 7.64 13.98 -12.27
CA LYS A 181 7.75 12.77 -11.43
C LYS A 181 7.35 13.09 -10.01
N TYR A 182 6.74 12.10 -9.36
CA TYR A 182 6.44 12.19 -7.93
C TYR A 182 6.50 10.82 -7.25
N GLN A 183 6.66 10.88 -5.94
CA GLN A 183 6.47 9.75 -5.05
C GLN A 183 5.65 10.21 -3.85
N ALA A 184 4.80 9.33 -3.34
CA ALA A 184 4.08 9.53 -2.10
C ALA A 184 3.77 8.18 -1.44
N ASP A 185 3.68 8.17 -0.12
CA ASP A 185 3.07 7.04 0.57
C ASP A 185 1.57 7.26 0.66
N TYR A 186 0.80 6.22 0.35
CA TYR A 186 -0.64 6.19 0.56
C TYR A 186 -0.95 5.20 1.67
N ILE A 187 -1.48 5.73 2.77
CA ILE A 187 -1.85 4.96 3.96
C ILE A 187 -3.36 4.81 3.97
N PHE A 188 -3.82 3.58 3.86
CA PHE A 188 -5.24 3.24 3.83
C PHE A 188 -5.70 2.82 5.22
N TRP A 189 -6.81 3.39 5.66
CA TRP A 189 -7.38 3.18 6.99
C TRP A 189 -8.74 2.51 6.89
N LYS A 190 -9.06 1.68 7.86
CA LYS A 190 -10.39 1.06 8.04
C LYS A 190 -10.84 1.28 9.49
N ALA A 191 -12.13 1.12 9.74
CA ALA A 191 -12.63 1.09 11.11
C ALA A 191 -11.87 0.04 11.95
N ALA A 192 -11.61 0.38 13.24
CA ALA A 192 -10.85 -0.46 14.16
C ALA A 192 -11.63 -1.69 14.63
#